data_12d8dd1230fa5601c1b78ebb2a4c3e38
#
_entry.id   12d8dd1230fa5601c1b78ebb2a4c3e38
#
_cell.length_a   1.000
_cell.length_b   1.000
_cell.length_c   1.000
_cell.angle_alpha   90.00
_cell.angle_beta   90.00
_cell.angle_gamma   90.00
#
_symmetry.space_group_name_H-M   'P 1'
#
loop_
_entity.id
_entity.type
_entity.pdbx_description
1 polymer ?
#
loop_
_entity_poly.entity_id
_entity_poly.type
_entity_poly.pdbx_seq_one_letter_code
_entity_poly.pdbx_strand_id
1 'polypeptide(L)'
;GDLGRNDKPIIRDPEPMKPVEYLILESTYGNRLHEKVDDALVKLAAIVNRTVQQGGKIIIPAFAIERTQELIFYFHLLIDDKKIPSIPIYVDSPMAINATSIFQVHPECYDQETYDAFMVHHKNPFGFNELHFASSVEESKKINSIKEPAVIISADGMCEAGRILHHLANNIQDSKNTILLVGFMAADTLGRRLMDGQKEVRIFGDTYKVQAKIEQIHAFSAHADYEETWAWLEKMDRSMLKKVFLVHGEDDSLTHLQTYLLSKGIPDVEIVEPGVSYQL
;
A
#
# COMPACT_ATOMS: atom_id res chain seq x y z
N GLY A 1 -6.36 -2.59 -15.74
CA GLY A 1 -6.15 -1.99 -14.43
C GLY A 1 -5.68 -3.02 -13.43
N ASP A 2 -5.43 -2.61 -12.19
CA ASP A 2 -5.04 -3.49 -11.12
C ASP A 2 -6.19 -4.42 -10.73
N LEU A 3 -5.89 -5.68 -10.45
CA LEU A 3 -6.91 -6.66 -10.11
C LEU A 3 -7.49 -6.42 -8.71
N GLY A 4 -6.64 -6.07 -7.78
CA GLY A 4 -6.99 -6.02 -6.37
C GLY A 4 -6.80 -7.37 -5.67
N ARG A 5 -7.05 -7.38 -4.36
CA ARG A 5 -6.87 -8.55 -3.50
C ARG A 5 -8.16 -8.90 -2.78
N ASN A 6 -8.30 -10.18 -2.44
CA ASN A 6 -9.37 -10.63 -1.55
C ASN A 6 -9.05 -10.29 -0.08
N ASP A 7 -10.06 -10.26 0.76
CA ASP A 7 -9.97 -10.07 2.21
C ASP A 7 -9.24 -8.76 2.61
N LYS A 8 -9.31 -7.73 1.75
CA LYS A 8 -8.83 -6.40 2.10
C LYS A 8 -9.86 -5.69 2.95
N PRO A 9 -9.46 -4.99 4.02
CA PRO A 9 -10.42 -4.27 4.85
C PRO A 9 -11.03 -3.11 4.09
N ILE A 10 -12.21 -2.69 4.51
CA ILE A 10 -12.96 -1.53 4.04
C ILE A 10 -13.74 -1.79 2.76
N ILE A 11 -13.10 -2.29 1.71
CA ILE A 11 -13.72 -2.45 0.39
C ILE A 11 -14.02 -3.92 0.07
N ARG A 12 -15.03 -4.14 -0.75
CA ARG A 12 -15.42 -5.50 -1.20
C ARG A 12 -14.34 -6.13 -2.06
N ASP A 13 -14.32 -7.45 -2.02
CA ASP A 13 -13.45 -8.25 -2.89
C ASP A 13 -13.68 -7.97 -4.39
N PRO A 14 -12.66 -8.20 -5.23
CA PRO A 14 -12.81 -8.13 -6.68
C PRO A 14 -13.92 -9.04 -7.19
N GLU A 15 -14.84 -8.49 -7.97
CA GLU A 15 -15.92 -9.27 -8.56
C GLU A 15 -15.40 -10.29 -9.59
N PRO A 16 -16.00 -11.49 -9.66
CA PRO A 16 -15.70 -12.42 -10.72
C PRO A 16 -16.02 -11.80 -12.09
N MET A 17 -15.11 -11.97 -13.03
CA MET A 17 -15.30 -11.45 -14.38
C MET A 17 -16.31 -12.29 -15.16
N LYS A 18 -17.10 -11.64 -16.03
CA LYS A 18 -17.91 -12.32 -17.03
C LYS A 18 -17.01 -13.05 -18.04
N PRO A 19 -17.50 -14.11 -18.73
CA PRO A 19 -16.73 -14.80 -19.76
C PRO A 19 -16.21 -13.82 -20.82
N VAL A 20 -14.93 -13.92 -21.15
CA VAL A 20 -14.26 -13.11 -22.19
C VAL A 20 -13.40 -14.00 -23.07
N GLU A 21 -13.16 -13.58 -24.33
CA GLU A 21 -12.25 -14.28 -25.22
C GLU A 21 -10.78 -13.89 -24.98
N TYR A 22 -10.54 -12.64 -24.63
CA TYR A 22 -9.22 -12.06 -24.42
C TYR A 22 -9.21 -11.31 -23.10
N LEU A 23 -8.18 -11.54 -22.30
CA LEU A 23 -8.00 -10.90 -21.00
C LEU A 23 -6.67 -10.18 -20.96
N ILE A 24 -6.66 -8.92 -20.54
CA ILE A 24 -5.43 -8.19 -20.19
C ILE A 24 -5.31 -8.15 -18.68
N LEU A 25 -4.19 -8.65 -18.15
CA LEU A 25 -4.00 -8.91 -16.73
C LEU A 25 -2.70 -8.28 -16.23
N GLU A 26 -2.73 -7.66 -15.05
CA GLU A 26 -1.53 -7.19 -14.35
C GLU A 26 -0.63 -8.35 -13.91
N SER A 27 0.64 -8.04 -13.65
CA SER A 27 1.65 -9.02 -13.26
C SER A 27 2.60 -8.51 -12.18
N THR A 28 2.21 -7.50 -11.42
CA THR A 28 3.08 -6.79 -10.45
C THR A 28 3.70 -7.74 -9.44
N TYR A 29 2.93 -8.64 -8.86
CA TYR A 29 3.37 -9.68 -7.93
C TYR A 29 3.31 -11.08 -8.53
N GLY A 30 3.57 -11.20 -9.82
CA GLY A 30 3.52 -12.45 -10.57
C GLY A 30 4.52 -13.51 -10.13
N ASN A 31 5.55 -13.18 -9.35
CA ASN A 31 6.63 -14.08 -8.93
C ASN A 31 6.76 -14.22 -7.41
N ARG A 32 5.83 -13.72 -6.61
CA ARG A 32 5.92 -13.77 -5.14
C ARG A 32 4.55 -13.91 -4.49
N LEU A 33 4.55 -14.28 -3.22
CA LEU A 33 3.37 -14.37 -2.36
C LEU A 33 3.37 -13.25 -1.34
N HIS A 34 2.20 -12.86 -0.88
CA HIS A 34 2.03 -11.92 0.21
C HIS A 34 2.18 -12.58 1.58
N GLU A 35 2.69 -11.79 2.54
CA GLU A 35 2.58 -12.12 3.96
C GLU A 35 1.09 -12.10 4.38
N LYS A 36 0.72 -12.90 5.38
CA LYS A 36 -0.62 -12.85 5.96
C LYS A 36 -0.85 -11.52 6.65
N VAL A 37 -2.06 -10.98 6.56
CA VAL A 37 -2.41 -9.68 7.17
C VAL A 37 -2.22 -9.69 8.68
N ASP A 38 -2.60 -10.78 9.37
CA ASP A 38 -2.42 -10.91 10.83
C ASP A 38 -0.95 -10.81 11.25
N ASP A 39 -0.05 -11.47 10.53
CA ASP A 39 1.39 -11.39 10.78
C ASP A 39 1.93 -9.97 10.52
N ALA A 40 1.41 -9.30 9.51
CA ALA A 40 1.74 -7.92 9.19
C ALA A 40 1.29 -6.94 10.29
N LEU A 41 0.11 -7.14 10.87
CA LEU A 41 -0.38 -6.32 11.99
C LEU A 41 0.47 -6.50 13.25
N VAL A 42 0.89 -7.73 13.56
CA VAL A 42 1.83 -8.00 14.65
C VAL A 42 3.16 -7.28 14.40
N LYS A 43 3.67 -7.34 13.18
CA LYS A 43 4.89 -6.65 12.77
C LYS A 43 4.74 -5.12 12.84
N LEU A 44 3.62 -4.58 12.37
CA LEU A 44 3.31 -3.14 12.46
C LEU A 44 3.31 -2.68 13.92
N ALA A 45 2.60 -3.40 14.79
CA ALA A 45 2.56 -3.09 16.22
C ALA A 45 3.96 -3.12 16.86
N ALA A 46 4.78 -4.12 16.53
CA ALA A 46 6.15 -4.22 17.03
C ALA A 46 7.03 -3.05 16.57
N ILE A 47 6.91 -2.64 15.31
CA ILE A 47 7.62 -1.47 14.75
C ILE A 47 7.23 -0.20 15.49
N VAL A 48 5.93 0.03 15.66
CA VAL A 48 5.40 1.22 16.36
C VAL A 48 5.90 1.25 17.80
N ASN A 49 5.68 0.18 18.56
CA ASN A 49 6.07 0.11 19.97
C ASN A 49 7.56 0.37 20.18
N ARG A 50 8.42 -0.27 19.37
CA ARG A 50 9.87 -0.07 19.42
C ARG A 50 10.25 1.38 19.13
N THR A 51 9.69 1.96 18.07
CA THR A 51 10.03 3.33 17.65
C THR A 51 9.57 4.36 18.69
N VAL A 52 8.38 4.19 19.24
CA VAL A 52 7.84 5.04 20.32
C VAL A 52 8.70 4.95 21.58
N GLN A 53 9.13 3.75 22.00
CA GLN A 53 10.03 3.56 23.14
C GLN A 53 11.38 4.29 22.98
N GLN A 54 11.85 4.46 21.74
CA GLN A 54 13.07 5.20 21.44
C GLN A 54 12.82 6.72 21.35
N GLY A 55 11.59 7.18 21.49
CA GLY A 55 11.19 8.57 21.32
C GLY A 55 11.25 9.04 19.87
N GLY A 56 11.12 8.11 18.91
CA GLY A 56 11.19 8.36 17.48
C GLY A 56 9.82 8.48 16.82
N LYS A 57 9.82 8.85 15.53
CA LYS A 57 8.65 8.95 14.66
C LYS A 57 8.65 7.84 13.63
N ILE A 58 7.46 7.46 13.19
CA ILE A 58 7.27 6.52 12.08
C ILE A 58 6.82 7.31 10.86
N ILE A 59 7.62 7.33 9.81
CA ILE A 59 7.31 7.99 8.54
C ILE A 59 6.90 6.92 7.53
N ILE A 60 5.68 7.04 6.98
CA ILE A 60 5.09 6.04 6.10
C ILE A 60 4.76 6.68 4.75
N PRO A 61 5.58 6.45 3.72
CA PRO A 61 5.20 6.75 2.34
C PRO A 61 4.00 5.89 1.95
N ALA A 62 2.91 6.52 1.52
CA ALA A 62 1.71 5.80 1.12
C ALA A 62 0.99 6.49 -0.04
N PHE A 63 0.40 5.71 -0.94
CA PHE A 63 -0.50 6.27 -1.93
C PHE A 63 -1.71 6.90 -1.25
N ALA A 64 -2.18 8.00 -1.83
CA ALA A 64 -3.26 8.80 -1.27
C ALA A 64 -4.61 8.08 -1.25
N ILE A 65 -4.81 7.16 -2.20
CA ILE A 65 -6.04 6.39 -2.37
C ILE A 65 -5.77 4.95 -1.92
N GLU A 66 -6.72 4.37 -1.21
CA GLU A 66 -6.74 3.02 -0.66
C GLU A 66 -5.69 2.80 0.43
N ARG A 67 -4.39 2.87 0.13
CA ARG A 67 -3.32 2.57 1.08
C ARG A 67 -3.34 3.43 2.33
N THR A 68 -3.58 4.72 2.19
CA THR A 68 -3.71 5.63 3.34
C THR A 68 -4.92 5.26 4.19
N GLN A 69 -6.07 4.94 3.59
CA GLN A 69 -7.28 4.56 4.30
C GLN A 69 -7.13 3.21 5.02
N GLU A 70 -6.51 2.24 4.38
CA GLU A 70 -6.20 0.94 5.00
C GLU A 70 -5.26 1.10 6.22
N LEU A 71 -4.21 1.92 6.11
CA LEU A 71 -3.33 2.21 7.24
C LEU A 71 -4.07 2.89 8.40
N ILE A 72 -4.91 3.88 8.11
CA ILE A 72 -5.74 4.54 9.13
C ILE A 72 -6.59 3.51 9.86
N PHE A 73 -7.24 2.62 9.11
CA PHE A 73 -8.07 1.55 9.67
C PHE A 73 -7.27 0.62 10.59
N TYR A 74 -6.10 0.15 10.15
CA TYR A 74 -5.26 -0.73 10.96
C TYR A 74 -4.70 -0.04 12.21
N PHE A 75 -4.31 1.22 12.12
CA PHE A 75 -3.89 1.98 13.31
C PHE A 75 -5.03 2.13 14.30
N HIS A 76 -6.25 2.39 13.83
CA HIS A 76 -7.43 2.45 14.67
C HIS A 76 -7.63 1.13 15.43
N LEU A 77 -7.65 -0.01 14.71
CA LEU A 77 -7.78 -1.34 15.34
C LEU A 77 -6.68 -1.60 16.39
N LEU A 78 -5.42 -1.29 16.07
CA LEU A 78 -4.30 -1.53 16.96
C LEU A 78 -4.35 -0.65 18.22
N ILE A 79 -4.89 0.55 18.15
CA ILE A 79 -5.11 1.44 19.30
C ILE A 79 -6.27 0.92 20.15
N ASP A 80 -7.41 0.57 19.54
CA ASP A 80 -8.59 0.04 20.23
C ASP A 80 -8.26 -1.27 20.98
N ASP A 81 -7.50 -2.15 20.35
CA ASP A 81 -7.00 -3.41 20.93
C ASP A 81 -5.88 -3.20 21.95
N LYS A 82 -5.42 -1.96 22.18
CA LYS A 82 -4.28 -1.62 23.05
C LYS A 82 -2.98 -2.33 22.69
N LYS A 83 -2.81 -2.70 21.42
CA LYS A 83 -1.58 -3.31 20.91
C LYS A 83 -0.48 -2.30 20.66
N ILE A 84 -0.86 -1.03 20.45
CA ILE A 84 0.06 0.12 20.36
C ILE A 84 -0.41 1.25 21.30
N PRO A 85 0.50 2.15 21.72
CA PRO A 85 0.09 3.30 22.52
C PRO A 85 -0.74 4.27 21.72
N SER A 86 -1.59 5.05 22.40
CA SER A 86 -2.31 6.19 21.85
C SER A 86 -1.31 7.30 21.52
N ILE A 87 -0.96 7.44 20.25
CA ILE A 87 -0.01 8.44 19.72
C ILE A 87 -0.64 9.17 18.53
N PRO A 88 -0.26 10.44 18.28
CA PRO A 88 -0.78 11.18 17.12
C PRO A 88 -0.43 10.49 15.79
N ILE A 89 -1.41 10.42 14.90
CA ILE A 89 -1.28 9.91 13.54
C ILE A 89 -1.65 11.06 12.59
N TYR A 90 -0.67 11.53 11.84
CA TYR A 90 -0.84 12.61 10.89
C TYR A 90 -0.96 12.07 9.47
N VAL A 91 -2.04 12.45 8.79
CA VAL A 91 -2.20 12.24 7.35
C VAL A 91 -1.88 13.57 6.66
N ASP A 92 -0.71 13.64 6.08
CA ASP A 92 -0.22 14.87 5.42
C ASP A 92 -0.22 14.72 3.90
N SER A 93 -1.43 14.68 3.34
CA SER A 93 -1.68 14.64 1.90
C SER A 93 -3.09 15.18 1.61
N PRO A 94 -3.24 16.34 0.95
CA PRO A 94 -4.55 16.86 0.57
C PRO A 94 -5.38 15.88 -0.26
N MET A 95 -4.73 15.13 -1.17
CA MET A 95 -5.41 14.10 -1.96
C MET A 95 -5.92 12.96 -1.09
N ALA A 96 -5.14 12.50 -0.10
CA ALA A 96 -5.56 11.45 0.82
C ALA A 96 -6.74 11.89 1.70
N ILE A 97 -6.75 13.14 2.15
CA ILE A 97 -7.86 13.72 2.90
C ILE A 97 -9.14 13.71 2.08
N ASN A 98 -9.07 14.18 0.83
CA ASN A 98 -10.21 14.17 -0.08
C ASN A 98 -10.68 12.74 -0.39
N ALA A 99 -9.74 11.81 -0.64
CA ALA A 99 -10.08 10.41 -0.85
C ALA A 99 -10.78 9.81 0.38
N THR A 100 -10.28 10.07 1.59
CA THR A 100 -10.91 9.60 2.83
C THR A 100 -12.34 10.13 2.98
N SER A 101 -12.58 11.40 2.60
CA SER A 101 -13.94 11.96 2.60
C SER A 101 -14.85 11.25 1.59
N ILE A 102 -14.32 10.83 0.43
CA ILE A 102 -15.06 10.05 -0.57
C ILE A 102 -15.38 8.66 -0.01
N PHE A 103 -14.42 7.97 0.62
CA PHE A 103 -14.68 6.69 1.28
C PHE A 103 -15.83 6.79 2.28
N GLN A 104 -15.89 7.86 3.10
CA GLN A 104 -16.93 8.05 4.11
C GLN A 104 -18.35 8.21 3.53
N VAL A 105 -18.49 8.70 2.30
CA VAL A 105 -19.80 8.94 1.68
C VAL A 105 -20.24 7.84 0.71
N HIS A 106 -19.44 6.79 0.54
CA HIS A 106 -19.71 5.63 -0.33
C HIS A 106 -19.75 4.30 0.43
N PRO A 107 -20.63 4.15 1.44
CA PRO A 107 -20.70 2.89 2.20
C PRO A 107 -21.15 1.69 1.36
N GLU A 108 -21.76 1.91 0.21
CA GLU A 108 -22.13 0.86 -0.74
C GLU A 108 -20.91 0.10 -1.32
N CYS A 109 -19.70 0.67 -1.19
CA CYS A 109 -18.46 0.03 -1.61
C CYS A 109 -17.79 -0.77 -0.48
N TYR A 110 -18.29 -0.66 0.76
CA TYR A 110 -17.69 -1.35 1.88
C TYR A 110 -17.94 -2.86 1.85
N ASP A 111 -16.99 -3.62 2.40
CA ASP A 111 -17.25 -4.99 2.80
C ASP A 111 -18.32 -5.03 3.92
N GLN A 112 -18.86 -6.22 4.20
CA GLN A 112 -19.94 -6.36 5.15
C GLN A 112 -19.51 -5.97 6.58
N GLU A 113 -18.29 -6.29 6.98
CA GLU A 113 -17.77 -6.01 8.33
C GLU A 113 -17.63 -4.50 8.54
N THR A 114 -17.01 -3.80 7.62
CA THR A 114 -16.86 -2.34 7.66
C THR A 114 -18.22 -1.64 7.58
N TYR A 115 -19.12 -2.14 6.73
CA TYR A 115 -20.49 -1.61 6.63
C TYR A 115 -21.21 -1.72 7.98
N ASP A 116 -21.18 -2.88 8.61
CA ASP A 116 -21.83 -3.10 9.89
C ASP A 116 -21.20 -2.25 10.99
N ALA A 117 -19.87 -2.17 11.05
CA ALA A 117 -19.16 -1.34 12.02
C ALA A 117 -19.54 0.15 11.87
N PHE A 118 -19.56 0.66 10.64
CA PHE A 118 -19.80 2.07 10.37
C PHE A 118 -21.28 2.44 10.45
N MET A 119 -22.17 1.68 9.77
CA MET A 119 -23.58 2.03 9.60
C MET A 119 -24.46 1.52 10.75
N VAL A 120 -24.18 0.32 11.28
CA VAL A 120 -24.98 -0.31 12.33
C VAL A 120 -24.46 0.05 13.72
N HIS A 121 -23.16 0.01 13.93
CA HIS A 121 -22.54 0.28 15.23
C HIS A 121 -22.04 1.71 15.41
N HIS A 122 -22.18 2.57 14.40
CA HIS A 122 -21.75 3.98 14.40
C HIS A 122 -20.27 4.19 14.77
N LYS A 123 -19.42 3.21 14.44
CA LYS A 123 -17.97 3.29 14.63
C LYS A 123 -17.33 3.80 13.34
N ASN A 124 -16.96 5.08 13.31
CA ASN A 124 -16.27 5.65 12.15
C ASN A 124 -14.81 5.16 12.10
N PRO A 125 -14.42 4.31 11.14
CA PRO A 125 -13.05 3.82 11.04
C PRO A 125 -12.02 4.93 10.77
N PHE A 126 -12.47 6.07 10.24
CA PHE A 126 -11.65 7.24 9.91
C PHE A 126 -11.85 8.41 10.88
N GLY A 127 -12.42 8.17 12.07
CA GLY A 127 -12.78 9.24 13.02
C GLY A 127 -12.44 8.87 14.46
N PHE A 128 -11.18 8.82 14.82
CA PHE A 128 -10.70 8.61 16.18
C PHE A 128 -9.76 9.75 16.63
N ASN A 129 -9.59 9.90 17.93
CA ASN A 129 -8.96 11.09 18.53
C ASN A 129 -7.51 11.31 18.12
N GLU A 130 -6.78 10.25 17.85
CA GLU A 130 -5.36 10.28 17.48
C GLU A 130 -5.14 10.67 16.02
N LEU A 131 -6.17 10.62 15.17
CA LEU A 131 -6.06 10.91 13.74
C LEU A 131 -6.18 12.41 13.47
N HIS A 132 -5.18 12.96 12.80
CA HIS A 132 -5.09 14.37 12.43
C HIS A 132 -4.83 14.52 10.94
N PHE A 133 -5.60 15.36 10.27
CA PHE A 133 -5.45 15.67 8.86
C PHE A 133 -4.77 17.04 8.69
N ALA A 134 -3.65 17.07 7.94
CA ALA A 134 -2.96 18.32 7.60
C ALA A 134 -3.27 18.71 6.15
N SER A 135 -4.14 19.68 5.98
CA SER A 135 -4.58 20.16 4.66
C SER A 135 -3.66 21.25 4.10
N SER A 136 -3.18 22.17 4.96
CA SER A 136 -2.38 23.30 4.58
C SER A 136 -0.86 23.03 4.63
N VAL A 137 -0.09 23.90 3.97
CA VAL A 137 1.39 23.85 4.02
C VAL A 137 1.89 24.20 5.42
N GLU A 138 1.23 25.10 6.10
CA GLU A 138 1.56 25.55 7.45
C GLU A 138 1.41 24.40 8.45
N GLU A 139 0.34 23.61 8.35
CA GLU A 139 0.13 22.41 9.17
C GLU A 139 1.19 21.35 8.88
N SER A 140 1.49 21.11 7.60
CA SER A 140 2.55 20.19 7.18
C SER A 140 3.91 20.55 7.79
N LYS A 141 4.27 21.83 7.77
CA LYS A 141 5.52 22.32 8.40
C LYS A 141 5.53 22.12 9.90
N LYS A 142 4.40 22.30 10.59
CA LYS A 142 4.29 22.08 12.04
C LYS A 142 4.59 20.63 12.41
N ILE A 143 4.14 19.65 11.61
CA ILE A 143 4.41 18.22 11.83
C ILE A 143 5.92 17.95 11.91
N ASN A 144 6.73 18.59 11.05
CA ASN A 144 8.17 18.42 11.07
C ASN A 144 8.84 18.98 12.34
N SER A 145 8.20 19.91 13.06
CA SER A 145 8.71 20.48 14.30
C SER A 145 8.34 19.69 15.57
N ILE A 146 7.43 18.72 15.49
CA ILE A 146 7.01 17.87 16.61
C ILE A 146 8.21 17.08 17.12
N LYS A 147 8.38 17.00 18.44
CA LYS A 147 9.45 16.22 19.08
C LYS A 147 8.98 14.90 19.65
N GLU A 148 7.69 14.81 19.95
CA GLU A 148 7.04 13.63 20.51
C GLU A 148 6.92 12.52 19.44
N PRO A 149 6.86 11.25 19.88
CA PRO A 149 6.56 10.14 18.98
C PRO A 149 5.23 10.34 18.25
N ALA A 150 5.25 10.07 16.95
CA ALA A 150 4.08 10.19 16.09
C ALA A 150 4.20 9.29 14.86
N VAL A 151 3.07 8.99 14.23
CA VAL A 151 3.01 8.42 12.88
C VAL A 151 2.75 9.52 11.88
N ILE A 152 3.46 9.53 10.77
CA ILE A 152 3.28 10.47 9.66
C ILE A 152 3.04 9.67 8.39
N ILE A 153 1.84 9.71 7.84
CA ILE A 153 1.46 9.08 6.58
C ILE A 153 1.37 10.18 5.51
N SER A 154 2.13 10.04 4.43
CA SER A 154 2.20 11.07 3.41
C SER A 154 2.44 10.50 2.01
N ALA A 155 1.88 11.12 0.99
CA ALA A 155 2.09 10.76 -0.39
C ALA A 155 3.34 11.46 -0.99
N ASP A 156 4.04 10.82 -2.01
CA ASP A 156 3.61 9.58 -2.64
C ASP A 156 4.23 8.34 -2.00
N GLY A 157 3.68 7.17 -2.37
CA GLY A 157 4.12 5.88 -1.83
C GLY A 157 5.50 5.42 -2.28
N MET A 158 6.05 5.91 -3.41
CA MET A 158 7.38 5.55 -3.94
C MET A 158 8.47 6.57 -3.57
N CYS A 159 8.11 7.63 -2.83
CA CYS A 159 9.00 8.71 -2.38
C CYS A 159 9.60 9.56 -3.52
N GLU A 160 8.91 9.72 -4.67
CA GLU A 160 9.42 10.51 -5.78
C GLU A 160 8.88 11.94 -5.82
N ALA A 161 7.73 12.18 -5.19
CA ALA A 161 7.06 13.46 -5.18
C ALA A 161 6.29 13.72 -3.88
N GLY A 162 5.72 14.91 -3.74
CA GLY A 162 4.79 15.23 -2.65
C GLY A 162 5.45 15.60 -1.32
N ARG A 163 4.60 15.70 -0.30
CA ARG A 163 5.02 16.14 1.04
C ARG A 163 5.90 15.13 1.76
N ILE A 164 5.83 13.85 1.36
CA ILE A 164 6.69 12.79 1.91
C ILE A 164 8.18 13.12 1.80
N LEU A 165 8.61 13.77 0.72
CA LEU A 165 10.00 14.16 0.54
C LEU A 165 10.47 15.14 1.63
N HIS A 166 9.61 16.08 2.05
CA HIS A 166 9.92 16.97 3.16
C HIS A 166 10.01 16.24 4.49
N HIS A 167 9.11 15.29 4.74
CA HIS A 167 9.17 14.45 5.94
C HIS A 167 10.41 13.57 5.97
N LEU A 168 10.78 12.97 4.84
CA LEU A 168 12.03 12.20 4.74
C LEU A 168 13.25 13.10 5.00
N ALA A 169 13.37 14.23 4.34
CA ALA A 169 14.50 15.17 4.55
C ALA A 169 14.67 15.58 6.01
N ASN A 170 13.54 15.78 6.74
CA ASN A 170 13.57 16.19 8.15
C ASN A 170 13.81 15.06 9.14
N ASN A 171 13.62 13.79 8.75
CA ASN A 171 13.57 12.67 9.71
C ASN A 171 14.58 11.56 9.41
N ILE A 172 15.11 11.45 8.19
CA ILE A 172 15.93 10.31 7.74
C ILE A 172 17.28 10.21 8.46
N GLN A 173 17.81 11.33 8.98
CA GLN A 173 19.09 11.39 9.67
C GLN A 173 19.01 11.15 11.19
N ASP A 174 17.82 10.91 11.72
CA ASP A 174 17.64 10.59 13.14
C ASP A 174 17.45 9.08 13.31
N SER A 175 18.39 8.43 13.99
CA SER A 175 18.40 6.98 14.24
C SER A 175 17.26 6.48 15.13
N LYS A 176 16.55 7.37 15.84
CA LYS A 176 15.35 7.03 16.61
C LYS A 176 14.14 6.78 15.71
N ASN A 177 14.14 7.37 14.50
CA ASN A 177 13.02 7.31 13.59
C ASN A 177 13.01 5.99 12.80
N THR A 178 11.82 5.63 12.34
CA THR A 178 11.62 4.52 11.40
C THR A 178 10.94 5.04 10.14
N ILE A 179 11.46 4.67 8.98
CA ILE A 179 10.77 4.82 7.69
C ILE A 179 10.19 3.44 7.38
N LEU A 180 8.86 3.39 7.30
CA LEU A 180 8.12 2.15 7.06
C LEU A 180 7.56 2.13 5.63
N LEU A 181 8.12 1.27 4.80
CA LEU A 181 7.70 1.07 3.42
C LEU A 181 6.59 0.01 3.38
N VAL A 182 5.43 0.36 2.81
CA VAL A 182 4.19 -0.44 2.90
C VAL A 182 3.63 -0.83 1.53
N GLY A 183 4.47 -0.96 0.53
CA GLY A 183 4.01 -1.31 -0.81
C GLY A 183 5.15 -1.66 -1.75
N PHE A 184 4.81 -1.82 -3.02
CA PHE A 184 5.79 -2.01 -4.08
C PHE A 184 6.61 -0.74 -4.28
N MET A 185 7.93 -0.92 -4.47
CA MET A 185 8.86 0.15 -4.82
C MET A 185 9.44 -0.13 -6.20
N ALA A 186 9.05 0.66 -7.19
CA ALA A 186 9.54 0.52 -8.55
C ALA A 186 11.06 0.78 -8.62
N ALA A 187 11.70 0.16 -9.59
CA ALA A 187 13.12 0.39 -9.87
C ALA A 187 13.42 1.90 -10.01
N ASP A 188 14.61 2.31 -9.62
CA ASP A 188 15.13 3.68 -9.69
C ASP A 188 14.44 4.73 -8.80
N THR A 189 13.41 4.37 -8.03
CA THR A 189 12.75 5.29 -7.10
C THR A 189 13.55 5.50 -5.80
N LEU A 190 13.31 6.62 -5.10
CA LEU A 190 13.90 6.84 -3.78
C LEU A 190 13.44 5.77 -2.78
N GLY A 191 12.17 5.37 -2.83
CA GLY A 191 11.66 4.29 -2.00
C GLY A 191 12.42 2.98 -2.22
N ARG A 192 12.75 2.64 -3.48
CA ARG A 192 13.55 1.46 -3.82
C ARG A 192 14.98 1.57 -3.29
N ARG A 193 15.62 2.72 -3.46
CA ARG A 193 16.97 2.95 -2.90
C ARG A 193 17.02 2.79 -1.38
N LEU A 194 16.00 3.26 -0.67
CA LEU A 194 15.85 3.05 0.79
C LEU A 194 15.65 1.58 1.11
N MET A 195 14.79 0.89 0.37
CA MET A 195 14.52 -0.54 0.50
C MET A 195 15.78 -1.40 0.31
N ASP A 196 16.61 -1.04 -0.66
CA ASP A 196 17.88 -1.70 -0.97
C ASP A 196 19.00 -1.37 0.04
N GLY A 197 18.72 -0.53 1.05
CA GLY A 197 19.63 -0.22 2.15
C GLY A 197 20.75 0.76 1.81
N GLN A 198 20.55 1.63 0.81
CA GLN A 198 21.51 2.70 0.51
C GLN A 198 21.75 3.56 1.76
N LYS A 199 23.01 3.84 2.05
CA LYS A 199 23.43 4.59 3.24
C LYS A 199 23.33 6.10 3.07
N GLU A 200 23.25 6.56 1.84
CA GLU A 200 23.08 7.95 1.46
C GLU A 200 22.10 8.04 0.29
N VAL A 201 21.18 9.00 0.37
CA VAL A 201 20.19 9.25 -0.68
C VAL A 201 20.10 10.74 -0.98
N ARG A 202 19.64 11.08 -2.18
CA ARG A 202 19.40 12.49 -2.56
C ARG A 202 17.91 12.82 -2.44
N ILE A 203 17.63 13.96 -1.78
CA ILE A 203 16.29 14.54 -1.65
C ILE A 203 16.43 16.05 -1.96
N PHE A 204 15.65 16.56 -2.90
CA PHE A 204 15.73 17.95 -3.39
C PHE A 204 17.14 18.38 -3.86
N GLY A 205 17.95 17.45 -4.33
CA GLY A 205 19.33 17.71 -4.77
C GLY A 205 20.39 17.59 -3.68
N ASP A 206 20.01 17.65 -2.41
CA ASP A 206 20.91 17.50 -1.26
C ASP A 206 21.10 16.03 -0.89
N THR A 207 22.29 15.69 -0.37
CA THR A 207 22.63 14.33 0.09
C THR A 207 22.33 14.18 1.58
N TYR A 208 21.59 13.13 1.94
CA TYR A 208 21.23 12.80 3.31
C TYR A 208 21.77 11.42 3.69
N LYS A 209 22.37 11.29 4.87
CA LYS A 209 22.76 9.99 5.45
C LYS A 209 21.50 9.30 5.98
N VAL A 210 21.32 8.04 5.63
CA VAL A 210 20.22 7.21 6.12
C VAL A 210 20.64 6.62 7.47
N GLN A 211 20.15 7.22 8.55
CA GLN A 211 20.34 6.76 9.93
C GLN A 211 19.04 6.20 10.52
N ALA A 212 17.89 6.69 10.06
CA ALA A 212 16.59 6.12 10.40
C ALA A 212 16.54 4.63 10.02
N LYS A 213 15.82 3.85 10.81
CA LYS A 213 15.60 2.43 10.51
C LYS A 213 14.65 2.29 9.34
N ILE A 214 15.04 1.51 8.32
CA ILE A 214 14.16 1.17 7.21
C ILE A 214 13.50 -0.16 7.52
N GLU A 215 12.19 -0.18 7.51
CA GLU A 215 11.34 -1.37 7.71
C GLU A 215 10.39 -1.54 6.54
N GLN A 216 9.94 -2.77 6.30
CA GLN A 216 9.08 -3.11 5.17
C GLN A 216 7.96 -4.04 5.62
N ILE A 217 6.74 -3.78 5.12
CA ILE A 217 5.59 -4.68 5.25
C ILE A 217 4.99 -4.84 3.86
N HIS A 218 5.06 -6.06 3.32
CA HIS A 218 4.60 -6.35 1.95
C HIS A 218 3.11 -6.72 1.89
N ALA A 219 2.52 -7.16 3.01
CA ALA A 219 1.11 -7.59 3.07
C ALA A 219 0.11 -6.50 2.65
N PHE A 220 0.50 -5.24 2.74
CA PHE A 220 -0.37 -4.11 2.42
C PHE A 220 -0.38 -3.71 0.93
N SER A 221 0.22 -4.49 0.03
CA SER A 221 0.10 -4.22 -1.41
C SER A 221 -1.36 -4.34 -1.88
N ALA A 222 -1.75 -3.48 -2.83
CA ALA A 222 -3.06 -3.55 -3.48
C ALA A 222 -3.10 -4.57 -4.61
N HIS A 223 -1.93 -4.92 -5.18
CA HIS A 223 -1.84 -5.86 -6.30
C HIS A 223 -1.95 -7.29 -5.83
N ALA A 224 -2.71 -8.11 -6.55
CA ALA A 224 -2.82 -9.55 -6.30
C ALA A 224 -1.46 -10.25 -6.51
N ASP A 225 -1.16 -11.23 -5.67
CA ASP A 225 -0.08 -12.16 -5.94
C ASP A 225 -0.51 -13.24 -6.96
N TYR A 226 0.43 -14.11 -7.36
CA TYR A 226 0.12 -15.09 -8.41
C TYR A 226 -0.90 -16.14 -7.99
N GLU A 227 -1.01 -16.47 -6.70
CA GLU A 227 -2.05 -17.39 -6.19
C GLU A 227 -3.41 -16.69 -6.10
N GLU A 228 -3.46 -15.46 -5.62
CA GLU A 228 -4.68 -14.63 -5.60
C GLU A 228 -5.19 -14.38 -7.03
N THR A 229 -4.28 -14.08 -7.97
CA THR A 229 -4.58 -13.96 -9.40
C THR A 229 -5.20 -15.24 -9.96
N TRP A 230 -4.62 -16.41 -9.63
CA TRP A 230 -5.18 -17.68 -10.05
C TRP A 230 -6.55 -17.95 -9.40
N ALA A 231 -6.68 -17.72 -8.10
CA ALA A 231 -7.95 -17.94 -7.40
C ALA A 231 -9.09 -17.09 -7.98
N TRP A 232 -8.79 -15.88 -8.46
CA TRP A 232 -9.76 -15.05 -9.16
C TRP A 232 -10.09 -15.61 -10.56
N LEU A 233 -9.09 -16.01 -11.35
CA LEU A 233 -9.27 -16.63 -12.66
C LEU A 233 -10.02 -17.98 -12.57
N GLU A 234 -9.81 -18.75 -11.51
CA GLU A 234 -10.45 -20.04 -11.30
C GLU A 234 -11.97 -19.91 -11.12
N LYS A 235 -12.43 -18.80 -10.52
CA LYS A 235 -13.86 -18.48 -10.36
C LYS A 235 -14.54 -18.04 -11.66
N MET A 236 -13.78 -17.66 -12.69
CA MET A 236 -14.29 -17.20 -13.98
C MET A 236 -14.71 -18.41 -14.85
N ASP A 237 -15.83 -18.27 -15.58
CA ASP A 237 -16.13 -19.18 -16.69
C ASP A 237 -15.13 -18.93 -17.84
N ARG A 238 -14.19 -19.85 -18.01
CA ARG A 238 -13.11 -19.79 -18.99
C ARG A 238 -13.40 -20.50 -20.31
N SER A 239 -14.64 -20.93 -20.53
CA SER A 239 -15.03 -21.68 -21.74
C SER A 239 -14.77 -20.93 -23.05
N MET A 240 -14.80 -19.58 -23.00
CA MET A 240 -14.54 -18.71 -24.14
C MET A 240 -13.10 -18.16 -24.17
N LEU A 241 -12.30 -18.35 -23.13
CA LEU A 241 -10.99 -17.71 -22.99
C LEU A 241 -10.01 -18.32 -24.02
N LYS A 242 -9.55 -17.46 -24.94
CA LYS A 242 -8.57 -17.82 -25.98
C LYS A 242 -7.15 -17.45 -25.56
N LYS A 243 -6.97 -16.26 -24.97
CA LYS A 243 -5.65 -15.75 -24.65
C LYS A 243 -5.68 -14.77 -23.45
N VAL A 244 -4.63 -14.82 -22.64
CA VAL A 244 -4.32 -13.83 -21.60
C VAL A 244 -3.10 -13.04 -22.00
N PHE A 245 -3.19 -11.71 -21.98
CA PHE A 245 -2.09 -10.78 -22.18
C PHE A 245 -1.60 -10.27 -20.85
N LEU A 246 -0.32 -10.49 -20.52
CA LEU A 246 0.31 -10.03 -19.30
C LEU A 246 0.95 -8.67 -19.51
N VAL A 247 0.61 -7.74 -18.62
CA VAL A 247 1.12 -6.35 -18.60
C VAL A 247 1.51 -5.95 -17.17
N HIS A 248 2.14 -4.81 -17.01
CA HIS A 248 2.35 -4.18 -15.71
C HIS A 248 3.05 -5.09 -14.68
N GLY A 249 4.32 -5.41 -14.95
CA GLY A 249 5.18 -6.20 -14.06
C GLY A 249 6.65 -6.09 -14.49
N GLU A 250 7.56 -6.39 -13.58
CA GLU A 250 8.98 -6.61 -13.91
C GLU A 250 9.13 -7.91 -14.71
N ASP A 251 10.18 -8.04 -15.52
CA ASP A 251 10.40 -9.18 -16.43
C ASP A 251 10.31 -10.54 -15.73
N ASP A 252 10.89 -10.66 -14.54
CA ASP A 252 10.82 -11.87 -13.72
C ASP A 252 9.39 -12.21 -13.29
N SER A 253 8.59 -11.19 -12.92
CA SER A 253 7.20 -11.36 -12.53
C SER A 253 6.32 -11.78 -13.70
N LEU A 254 6.49 -11.14 -14.86
CA LEU A 254 5.81 -11.50 -16.10
C LEU A 254 6.10 -12.94 -16.51
N THR A 255 7.38 -13.32 -16.55
CA THR A 255 7.83 -14.66 -16.96
C THR A 255 7.34 -15.75 -16.02
N HIS A 256 7.41 -15.51 -14.71
CA HIS A 256 6.90 -16.47 -13.71
C HIS A 256 5.39 -16.65 -13.83
N LEU A 257 4.62 -15.56 -13.90
CA LEU A 257 3.17 -15.62 -14.00
C LEU A 257 2.72 -16.30 -15.30
N GLN A 258 3.39 -16.03 -16.44
CA GLN A 258 3.14 -16.73 -17.69
C GLN A 258 3.28 -18.25 -17.51
N THR A 259 4.43 -18.68 -17.00
CA THR A 259 4.70 -20.10 -16.78
C THR A 259 3.67 -20.74 -15.83
N TYR A 260 3.33 -20.02 -14.76
CA TYR A 260 2.36 -20.48 -13.76
C TYR A 260 0.95 -20.65 -14.36
N LEU A 261 0.44 -19.65 -15.09
CA LEU A 261 -0.88 -19.71 -15.70
C LEU A 261 -0.99 -20.78 -16.79
N LEU A 262 0.06 -20.97 -17.62
CA LEU A 262 0.12 -22.09 -18.58
C LEU A 262 0.07 -23.45 -17.87
N SER A 263 0.78 -23.59 -16.74
CA SER A 263 0.75 -24.81 -15.93
C SER A 263 -0.64 -25.13 -15.33
N LYS A 264 -1.46 -24.09 -15.15
CA LYS A 264 -2.85 -24.18 -14.65
C LYS A 264 -3.88 -24.42 -15.77
N GLY A 265 -3.43 -24.56 -17.01
CA GLY A 265 -4.27 -24.90 -18.17
C GLY A 265 -4.91 -23.69 -18.87
N ILE A 266 -4.40 -22.49 -18.67
CA ILE A 266 -4.75 -21.36 -19.54
C ILE A 266 -4.18 -21.64 -20.95
N PRO A 267 -4.99 -21.54 -22.02
CA PRO A 267 -4.60 -22.07 -23.34
C PRO A 267 -3.45 -21.32 -23.99
N ASP A 268 -3.39 -20.01 -23.79
CA ASP A 268 -2.37 -19.13 -24.35
C ASP A 268 -2.14 -17.92 -23.41
N VAL A 269 -0.87 -17.63 -23.09
CA VAL A 269 -0.48 -16.51 -22.22
C VAL A 269 0.68 -15.79 -22.86
N GLU A 270 0.50 -14.52 -23.17
CA GLU A 270 1.49 -13.69 -23.88
C GLU A 270 1.93 -12.49 -23.05
N ILE A 271 3.24 -12.27 -22.97
CA ILE A 271 3.82 -11.07 -22.35
C ILE A 271 3.81 -9.96 -23.38
N VAL A 272 3.17 -8.84 -23.05
CA VAL A 272 3.02 -7.69 -23.95
C VAL A 272 4.27 -6.85 -23.97
N GLU A 273 4.82 -6.62 -25.17
CA GLU A 273 5.94 -5.72 -25.40
C GLU A 273 5.45 -4.32 -25.79
N PRO A 274 6.00 -3.24 -25.20
CA PRO A 274 5.62 -1.88 -25.56
C PRO A 274 5.86 -1.57 -27.04
N GLY A 275 4.83 -1.02 -27.70
CA GLY A 275 4.92 -0.63 -29.10
C GLY A 275 4.67 -1.75 -30.10
N VAL A 276 4.41 -2.98 -29.66
CA VAL A 276 4.05 -4.12 -30.52
C VAL A 276 2.53 -4.19 -30.67
N SER A 277 2.07 -4.50 -31.90
CA SER A 277 0.65 -4.71 -32.21
C SER A 277 0.34 -6.20 -32.21
N TYR A 278 -0.71 -6.61 -31.53
CA TYR A 278 -1.18 -7.99 -31.41
C TYR A 278 -2.49 -8.16 -32.22
N GLN A 279 -2.57 -9.24 -33.00
CA GLN A 279 -3.81 -9.61 -33.67
C GLN A 279 -4.63 -10.50 -32.72
N LEU A 280 -5.95 -10.21 -32.61
CA LEU A 280 -6.92 -10.92 -31.79
C LEU A 280 -7.68 -11.97 -32.61
#